data_1c2f467d218e045078dd59895907026f
#
_entry.id   1c2f467d218e045078dd59895907026f
#
_cell.length_a   1.000
_cell.length_b   1.000
_cell.length_c   1.000
_cell.angle_alpha   90.00
_cell.angle_beta   90.00
_cell.angle_gamma   90.00
#
_symmetry.space_group_name_H-M   'P 1'
#
loop_
_entity.id
_entity.type
_entity.pdbx_description
1 polymer ?
#
loop_
_entity_poly.entity_id
_entity_poly.type
_entity_poly.pdbx_seq_one_letter_code
_entity_poly.pdbx_strand_id
1 'polypeptide(L)'
;MQNGSDLHGKMTLSQIARGYREAAVPLRRRLRELRQALKTAEDPEEVFRLKRRIAELTPMLTECNALAALCEHYYERGYYRNEKYTL
;
A
#
# COMPACT_ATOMS: atom_id res chain seq x y z
N MET A 1 -21.63 -2.82 20.85
CA MET A 1 -21.58 -2.73 20.45
C MET A 1 -21.32 -2.33 20.03
N GLN A 2 -21.21 -2.35 20.14
CA GLN A 2 -21.02 -2.11 19.60
C GLN A 2 -20.80 -1.76 19.09
N ASN A 3 -20.70 -1.82 19.20
CA ASN A 3 -20.42 -1.62 18.49
C ASN A 3 -20.25 -1.47 17.91
N GLY A 4 -20.14 -1.63 17.92
CA GLY A 4 -19.99 -1.65 17.14
C GLY A 4 -19.75 -1.42 16.56
N SER A 5 -19.82 -1.47 16.72
CA SER A 5 -19.65 -1.38 16.02
C SER A 5 -19.40 -1.10 15.52
N ASP A 6 -19.38 -1.21 15.84
CA ASP A 6 -19.18 -1.05 15.24
C ASP A 6 -18.92 -0.92 14.73
N LEU A 7 -18.64 -1.16 14.95
CA LEU A 7 -18.26 -1.15 14.36
C LEU A 7 -18.11 -1.33 13.59
N HIS A 8 -18.07 -2.02 13.63
CA HIS A 8 -18.03 -2.21 12.71
C HIS A 8 -17.55 -1.71 11.67
N GLY A 9 -17.48 -2.53 11.48
CA GLY A 9 -17.09 -1.75 10.40
C GLY A 9 -16.77 -0.35 10.77
N LYS A 10 -16.37 -0.28 11.88
CA LYS A 10 -16.17 1.04 12.43
C LYS A 10 -14.74 1.45 12.48
N MET A 11 -13.96 0.98 11.53
CA MET A 11 -12.58 1.39 11.49
C MET A 11 -12.47 2.84 11.12
N THR A 12 -11.56 3.52 11.75
CA THR A 12 -11.27 4.90 11.39
C THR A 12 -10.37 4.90 10.16
N LEU A 13 -10.27 6.04 9.52
CA LEU A 13 -9.39 6.16 8.37
C LEU A 13 -7.95 5.91 8.75
N SER A 14 -7.56 6.32 9.95
CA SER A 14 -6.18 6.08 10.35
C SER A 14 -5.92 4.59 10.57
N GLN A 15 -6.90 3.85 11.04
CA GLN A 15 -6.74 2.41 11.17
C GLN A 15 -6.66 1.74 9.81
N ILE A 16 -7.45 2.20 8.87
CA ILE A 16 -7.42 1.69 7.52
C ILE A 16 -6.08 1.98 6.89
N ALA A 17 -5.57 3.19 7.07
CA ALA A 17 -4.27 3.56 6.54
C ALA A 17 -3.18 2.67 7.11
N ARG A 18 -3.26 2.41 8.41
CA ARG A 18 -2.27 1.53 9.03
C ARG A 18 -2.32 0.14 8.43
N GLY A 19 -3.52 -0.37 8.16
CA GLY A 19 -3.65 -1.66 7.53
C GLY A 19 -2.97 -1.72 6.18
N TYR A 20 -3.15 -0.67 5.37
CA TYR A 20 -2.48 -0.62 4.08
C TYR A 20 -0.97 -0.52 4.23
N ARG A 21 -0.52 0.27 5.21
CA ARG A 21 0.92 0.38 5.44
C ARG A 21 1.51 -0.95 5.86
N GLU A 22 0.80 -1.67 6.72
CA GLU A 22 1.27 -2.97 7.17
C GLU A 22 1.27 -3.96 6.03
N ALA A 23 0.28 -3.90 5.17
CA ALA A 23 0.23 -4.79 4.02
C ALA A 23 1.36 -4.50 3.05
N ALA A 24 1.84 -3.28 3.01
CA ALA A 24 2.91 -2.91 2.10
C ALA A 24 4.26 -3.46 2.55
N VAL A 25 4.42 -3.75 3.84
CA VAL A 25 5.71 -4.20 4.36
C VAL A 25 6.18 -5.49 3.70
N PRO A 26 5.38 -6.57 3.71
CA PRO A 26 5.84 -7.80 3.06
C PRO A 26 5.99 -7.64 1.54
N LEU A 27 5.18 -6.79 0.93
CA LEU A 27 5.33 -6.55 -0.51
C LEU A 27 6.65 -5.88 -0.81
N ARG A 28 7.02 -4.88 0.00
CA ARG A 28 8.28 -4.18 -0.19
C ARG A 28 9.45 -5.11 0.02
N ARG A 29 9.36 -5.94 1.05
CA ARG A 29 10.42 -6.90 1.33
C ARG A 29 10.57 -7.89 0.19
N ARG A 30 9.45 -8.39 -0.30
CA ARG A 30 9.49 -9.37 -1.39
C ARG A 30 10.08 -8.77 -2.65
N LEU A 31 9.69 -7.53 -2.94
CA LEU A 31 10.24 -6.85 -4.11
C LEU A 31 11.74 -6.65 -3.99
N ARG A 32 12.21 -6.34 -2.79
CA ARG A 32 13.63 -6.18 -2.58
C ARG A 32 14.35 -7.51 -2.84
N GLU A 33 13.79 -8.60 -2.35
CA GLU A 33 14.38 -9.92 -2.55
C GLU A 33 14.42 -10.26 -4.04
N LEU A 34 13.32 -9.97 -4.73
CA LEU A 34 13.27 -10.29 -6.15
C LEU A 34 14.28 -9.47 -6.95
N ARG A 35 14.44 -8.22 -6.59
CA ARG A 35 15.40 -7.38 -7.28
C ARG A 35 16.83 -7.82 -7.02
N GLN A 36 17.10 -8.28 -5.80
CA GLN A 36 18.42 -8.80 -5.49
C GLN A 36 18.68 -10.07 -6.30
N ALA A 37 17.70 -10.96 -6.35
CA ALA A 37 17.85 -12.18 -7.11
C ALA A 37 18.06 -11.87 -8.59
N LEU A 38 17.40 -10.84 -9.09
CA LEU A 38 17.54 -10.47 -10.48
C LEU A 38 18.95 -10.02 -10.82
N LYS A 39 19.61 -9.38 -9.86
CA LYS A 39 20.97 -8.90 -10.11
C LYS A 39 21.95 -10.03 -10.37
N THR A 40 21.71 -11.18 -9.79
CA THR A 40 22.64 -12.31 -9.96
C THR A 40 22.09 -13.40 -10.85
N ALA A 41 20.87 -13.28 -11.33
CA ALA A 41 20.29 -14.30 -12.18
C ALA A 41 20.95 -14.26 -13.55
N GLU A 42 21.30 -15.45 -14.05
CA GLU A 42 21.95 -15.55 -15.35
C GLU A 42 21.09 -16.31 -16.35
N ASP A 43 20.23 -17.17 -15.86
CA ASP A 43 19.38 -17.96 -16.70
C ASP A 43 18.28 -17.08 -17.26
N PRO A 44 18.11 -17.01 -18.59
CA PRO A 44 17.08 -16.14 -19.17
C PRO A 44 15.68 -16.43 -18.67
N GLU A 45 15.36 -17.71 -18.44
CA GLU A 45 14.04 -18.03 -17.93
C GLU A 45 13.83 -17.52 -16.52
N GLU A 46 14.88 -17.62 -15.72
CA GLU A 46 14.78 -17.12 -14.35
C GLU A 46 14.65 -15.61 -14.36
N VAL A 47 15.42 -14.95 -15.21
CA VAL A 47 15.33 -13.49 -15.35
C VAL A 47 13.92 -13.11 -15.73
N PHE A 48 13.34 -13.83 -16.67
CA PHE A 48 11.99 -13.51 -17.12
C PHE A 48 10.98 -13.68 -15.99
N ARG A 49 11.10 -14.78 -15.25
CA ARG A 49 10.16 -15.02 -14.15
C ARG A 49 10.29 -13.95 -13.07
N LEU A 50 11.52 -13.56 -12.75
CA LEU A 50 11.74 -12.56 -11.73
C LEU A 50 11.18 -11.21 -12.16
N LYS A 51 11.42 -10.84 -13.40
CA LYS A 51 10.90 -9.57 -13.91
C LYS A 51 9.39 -9.58 -13.92
N ARG A 52 8.81 -10.70 -14.30
CA ARG A 52 7.37 -10.80 -14.34
C ARG A 52 6.78 -10.67 -12.93
N ARG A 53 7.41 -11.33 -11.96
CA ARG A 53 6.92 -11.26 -10.60
C ARG A 53 7.04 -9.84 -10.05
N ILE A 54 8.14 -9.17 -10.35
CA ILE A 54 8.32 -7.80 -9.93
C ILE A 54 7.23 -6.93 -10.54
N ALA A 55 6.94 -7.14 -11.82
CA ALA A 55 5.91 -6.37 -12.49
C ALA A 55 4.54 -6.61 -11.88
N GLU A 56 4.29 -7.80 -11.36
CA GLU A 56 3.02 -8.10 -10.74
C GLU A 56 2.89 -7.46 -9.37
N LEU A 57 3.98 -7.44 -8.62
CA LEU A 57 3.91 -6.96 -7.24
C LEU A 57 4.04 -5.45 -7.12
N THR A 58 4.73 -4.83 -8.07
CA THR A 58 4.97 -3.39 -7.98
C THR A 58 3.67 -2.57 -7.91
N PRO A 59 2.69 -2.82 -8.77
CA PRO A 59 1.46 -2.05 -8.67
C PRO A 59 0.70 -2.33 -7.38
N MET A 60 0.82 -3.55 -6.83
CA MET A 60 0.17 -3.82 -5.57
C MET A 60 0.76 -2.98 -4.46
N LEU A 61 2.08 -2.87 -4.43
CA LEU A 61 2.73 -2.04 -3.43
C LEU A 61 2.37 -0.57 -3.64
N THR A 62 2.41 -0.12 -4.88
CA THR A 62 2.07 1.25 -5.19
C THR A 62 0.65 1.57 -4.73
N GLU A 63 -0.26 0.65 -4.98
CA GLU A 63 -1.64 0.88 -4.60
C GLU A 63 -1.81 0.89 -3.09
N CYS A 64 -1.15 -0.01 -2.38
CA CYS A 64 -1.22 0.00 -0.92
C CYS A 64 -0.73 1.32 -0.37
N ASN A 65 0.40 1.81 -0.88
CA ASN A 65 0.94 3.07 -0.40
C ASN A 65 0.02 4.23 -0.76
N ALA A 66 -0.53 4.20 -1.97
CA ALA A 66 -1.41 5.27 -2.41
C ALA A 66 -2.68 5.31 -1.56
N LEU A 67 -3.24 4.14 -1.27
CA LEU A 67 -4.45 4.10 -0.47
C LEU A 67 -4.19 4.53 0.96
N ALA A 68 -3.04 4.13 1.50
CA ALA A 68 -2.68 4.56 2.84
C ALA A 68 -2.54 6.08 2.88
N ALA A 69 -1.83 6.62 1.89
CA ALA A 69 -1.63 8.06 1.84
C ALA A 69 -2.95 8.79 1.66
N LEU A 70 -3.82 8.23 0.84
CA LEU A 70 -5.12 8.84 0.63
C LEU A 70 -5.92 8.90 1.92
N CYS A 71 -5.93 7.82 2.69
CA CYS A 71 -6.65 7.80 3.95
C CYS A 71 -6.07 8.79 4.94
N GLU A 72 -4.74 8.84 5.01
CA GLU A 72 -4.08 9.74 5.93
C GLU A 72 -4.34 11.19 5.54
N HIS A 73 -4.23 11.47 4.26
CA HIS A 73 -4.45 12.82 3.78
C HIS A 73 -5.90 13.23 3.89
N TYR A 74 -6.79 12.32 3.60
CA TYR A 74 -8.20 12.63 3.71
C TYR A 74 -8.56 13.05 5.13
N TYR A 75 -7.97 12.34 6.08
CA TYR A 75 -8.23 12.63 7.45
C TYR A 75 -7.71 14.01 7.83
N GLU A 76 -6.51 14.32 7.41
CA GLU A 76 -5.95 15.63 7.64
C GLU A 76 -6.73 16.69 6.93
N ARG A 77 -7.10 16.39 5.70
CA ARG A 77 -7.81 17.36 4.92
C ARG A 77 -9.20 17.61 5.43
N GLY A 78 -9.67 16.74 6.23
CA GLY A 78 -10.90 17.00 6.91
C GLY A 78 -10.83 18.31 7.65
N TYR A 79 -9.63 18.63 8.08
CA TYR A 79 -9.40 19.89 8.71
C TYR A 79 -9.34 21.02 7.74
N TYR A 80 -8.55 20.84 6.70
CA TYR A 80 -8.25 21.92 5.81
C TYR A 80 -9.16 21.99 4.64
N ARG A 81 -9.91 20.95 4.46
CA ARG A 81 -10.66 20.85 3.27
C ARG A 81 -11.55 22.04 3.03
N ASN A 82 -12.16 22.49 4.05
CA ASN A 82 -13.06 23.60 3.91
C ASN A 82 -12.36 24.79 3.34
N GLU A 83 -11.20 25.05 3.83
CA GLU A 83 -10.47 26.17 3.32
C GLU A 83 -10.05 25.98 1.91
N LYS A 84 -9.54 24.79 1.65
CA LYS A 84 -9.01 24.54 0.35
C LYS A 84 -10.06 24.54 -0.72
N TYR A 85 -11.14 23.96 -0.40
CA TYR A 85 -12.12 23.76 -1.41
C TYR A 85 -13.08 24.87 -1.57
N THR A 86 -12.95 25.80 -0.77
CA THR A 86 -13.73 26.98 -0.97
C THR A 86 -13.10 27.88 -1.99
N LEU A 87 -12.01 27.46 -2.51
CA LEU A 87 -11.35 28.24 -3.54
C LEU A 87 -12.17 28.48 -4.76
#